data_331e35ea533959fbcef9b6810986cac9
#
_entry.id   331e35ea533959fbcef9b6810986cac9
#
_cell.length_a   1.000
_cell.length_b   1.000
_cell.length_c   1.000
_cell.angle_alpha   90.00
_cell.angle_beta   90.00
_cell.angle_gamma   90.00
#
_symmetry.space_group_name_H-M   'P 1'
#
loop_
_entity.id
_entity.type
_entity.pdbx_description
1 polymer ?
#
loop_
_entity_poly.entity_id
_entity_poly.type
_entity_poly.pdbx_seq_one_letter_code
_entity_poly.pdbx_strand_id
1 'polypeptide(L)'
;MRARTPTKHRVRTTCALVLCAVATGTFVPASARAGIELTTEISTPAASAAKQPQAPRPGRMLLDGARVRMEVDGATSGERRHVMIYRGDRDLVWSLDDKHRTYTEVDRARMQELRGQSESARAKMRADLAKLPPAEQARMQAALAAADPASIRREAPTLKETGHVDTVGGLKCHDVEVSRRGAKQSEICVVDWKTAGVTKADLAPIHQLGTFQQETFAGPARHESDDMLALFDGLDGLPVRVRTFHGGQLRSEFRVLKVEHKALDAKLFEPPDGYQKRIFSIAMPGAPAPQGSAGQNVAPPNAAPGR
;
A
#
# COMPACT_ATOMS: atom_id res chain seq x y z
N MET A 1 -102.68 -21.04 4.24
CA MET A 1 -101.77 -19.97 3.82
C MET A 1 -101.13 -19.40 5.09
N ARG A 2 -99.86 -19.68 5.32
CA ARG A 2 -99.18 -19.33 6.58
C ARG A 2 -98.14 -18.28 6.29
N ALA A 3 -98.26 -17.13 6.96
CA ALA A 3 -97.31 -16.00 6.95
C ALA A 3 -96.09 -16.37 7.76
N ARG A 4 -94.89 -16.14 7.23
CA ARG A 4 -93.64 -16.27 7.96
C ARG A 4 -93.11 -14.88 8.28
N THR A 5 -92.85 -14.61 9.56
CA THR A 5 -92.25 -13.43 10.14
C THR A 5 -90.72 -13.38 9.89
N PRO A 6 -90.12 -12.21 9.65
CA PRO A 6 -88.68 -12.13 9.51
C PRO A 6 -88.03 -11.91 10.88
N THR A 7 -87.00 -12.69 11.13
CA THR A 7 -86.10 -12.61 12.30
C THR A 7 -85.07 -11.51 12.14
N LYS A 8 -85.08 -10.58 13.09
CA LYS A 8 -84.06 -9.51 13.16
C LYS A 8 -82.73 -10.07 13.72
N HIS A 9 -81.67 -10.12 12.91
CA HIS A 9 -80.27 -10.33 13.33
C HIS A 9 -79.68 -9.04 13.86
N ARG A 10 -79.36 -9.03 15.17
CA ARG A 10 -78.53 -7.97 15.79
C ARG A 10 -77.07 -8.24 15.41
N VAL A 11 -76.47 -7.29 14.68
CA VAL A 11 -75.03 -7.23 14.44
C VAL A 11 -74.37 -6.68 15.69
N ARG A 12 -73.57 -7.47 16.37
CA ARG A 12 -72.68 -7.07 17.44
C ARG A 12 -71.38 -6.56 16.81
N THR A 13 -71.17 -5.26 16.85
CA THR A 13 -69.92 -4.61 16.45
C THR A 13 -68.89 -4.83 17.56
N THR A 14 -67.95 -5.74 17.34
CA THR A 14 -66.79 -5.93 18.21
C THR A 14 -65.69 -4.99 17.76
N CYS A 15 -65.45 -3.95 18.57
CA CYS A 15 -64.31 -3.03 18.38
C CYS A 15 -63.03 -3.76 18.79
N ALA A 16 -62.24 -4.17 17.83
CA ALA A 16 -60.89 -4.75 18.05
C ALA A 16 -59.92 -3.55 18.23
N LEU A 17 -59.45 -3.35 19.46
CA LEU A 17 -58.34 -2.45 19.80
C LEU A 17 -57.05 -3.09 19.23
N VAL A 18 -56.55 -2.51 18.13
CA VAL A 18 -55.19 -2.82 17.61
C VAL A 18 -54.19 -2.09 18.47
N LEU A 19 -53.55 -2.78 19.40
CA LEU A 19 -52.33 -2.28 20.07
C LEU A 19 -51.17 -2.22 19.05
N CYS A 20 -50.85 -1.02 18.57
CA CYS A 20 -49.58 -0.76 17.88
C CYS A 20 -48.41 -0.82 18.89
N ALA A 21 -47.74 -1.95 19.00
CA ALA A 21 -46.46 -2.03 19.70
C ALA A 21 -45.41 -1.28 18.91
N VAL A 22 -45.09 -0.06 19.32
CA VAL A 22 -43.96 0.70 18.84
C VAL A 22 -42.70 0.02 19.36
N ALA A 23 -42.09 -0.83 18.53
CA ALA A 23 -40.76 -1.36 18.80
C ALA A 23 -39.76 -0.23 18.70
N THR A 24 -39.42 0.39 19.83
CA THR A 24 -38.25 1.27 19.94
C THR A 24 -37.01 0.40 19.78
N GLY A 25 -36.58 0.24 18.54
CA GLY A 25 -35.28 -0.32 18.22
C GLY A 25 -34.20 0.55 18.85
N THR A 26 -33.59 0.08 19.93
CA THR A 26 -32.38 0.67 20.48
C THR A 26 -31.31 0.59 19.41
N PHE A 27 -31.08 1.72 18.74
CA PHE A 27 -29.94 1.90 17.86
C PHE A 27 -28.71 1.84 18.78
N VAL A 28 -28.11 0.65 18.93
CA VAL A 28 -26.79 0.50 19.56
C VAL A 28 -25.82 1.17 18.58
N PRO A 29 -25.22 2.34 18.91
CA PRO A 29 -24.21 2.91 18.05
C PRO A 29 -23.11 1.84 17.96
N ALA A 30 -22.84 1.33 16.75
CA ALA A 30 -21.65 0.52 16.50
C ALA A 30 -20.49 1.34 17.04
N SER A 31 -19.82 0.83 18.09
CA SER A 31 -18.66 1.46 18.67
C SER A 31 -17.70 1.75 17.51
N ALA A 32 -17.60 2.99 17.08
CA ALA A 32 -16.68 3.39 16.05
C ALA A 32 -15.28 3.02 16.58
N ARG A 33 -14.69 1.97 16.01
CA ARG A 33 -13.34 1.53 16.37
C ARG A 33 -12.45 2.73 16.11
N ALA A 34 -11.71 3.18 17.11
CA ALA A 34 -10.76 4.26 16.93
C ALA A 34 -9.74 3.85 15.87
N GLY A 35 -9.50 4.73 14.91
CA GLY A 35 -8.41 4.54 13.97
C GLY A 35 -7.05 4.71 14.65
N ILE A 36 -5.99 4.42 13.94
CA ILE A 36 -4.62 4.55 14.43
C ILE A 36 -3.89 5.58 13.58
N GLU A 37 -3.20 6.49 14.23
CA GLU A 37 -2.21 7.36 13.61
C GLU A 37 -0.82 6.99 14.09
N LEU A 38 0.09 6.71 13.14
CA LEU A 38 1.51 6.55 13.35
C LEU A 38 2.22 7.81 12.86
N THR A 39 2.91 8.53 13.75
CA THR A 39 3.87 9.57 13.35
C THR A 39 5.16 8.88 12.93
N THR A 40 5.64 9.18 11.74
CA THR A 40 6.77 8.48 11.13
C THR A 40 7.85 9.44 10.67
N GLU A 41 9.03 8.90 10.41
CA GLU A 41 10.17 9.63 9.87
C GLU A 41 10.94 8.72 8.91
N ILE A 42 11.36 9.27 7.78
CA ILE A 42 12.21 8.57 6.81
C ILE A 42 13.51 9.35 6.64
N SER A 43 14.63 8.67 6.81
CA SER A 43 15.96 9.22 6.53
C SER A 43 16.65 8.39 5.45
N THR A 44 17.39 9.10 4.59
CA THR A 44 18.19 8.49 3.54
C THR A 44 19.63 9.00 3.73
N PRO A 45 20.56 8.15 4.19
CA PRO A 45 21.95 8.54 4.31
C PRO A 45 22.53 8.96 2.96
N ALA A 46 23.53 9.81 2.96
CA ALA A 46 24.22 10.19 1.73
C ALA A 46 24.78 8.94 1.02
N ALA A 47 24.34 8.68 -0.19
CA ALA A 47 24.75 7.51 -0.96
C ALA A 47 26.23 7.54 -1.43
N SER A 48 26.90 8.68 -1.25
CA SER A 48 28.33 8.85 -1.52
C SER A 48 28.88 10.05 -0.73
N ALA A 49 30.17 10.08 -0.51
CA ALA A 49 30.88 11.16 0.18
C ALA A 49 30.67 12.57 -0.44
N ALA A 50 30.11 12.64 -1.64
CA ALA A 50 29.86 13.90 -2.37
C ALA A 50 28.43 14.46 -2.17
N LYS A 51 27.51 13.73 -1.55
CA LYS A 51 26.14 14.21 -1.29
C LYS A 51 25.97 14.50 0.19
N GLN A 52 25.50 15.70 0.50
CA GLN A 52 25.15 16.05 1.88
C GLN A 52 24.04 15.12 2.40
N PRO A 53 24.09 14.71 3.67
CA PRO A 53 22.99 13.99 4.30
C PRO A 53 21.71 14.81 4.16
N GLN A 54 20.65 14.17 3.70
CA GLN A 54 19.33 14.81 3.65
C GLN A 54 18.73 14.81 5.06
N ALA A 55 18.06 15.90 5.42
CA ALA A 55 17.31 15.96 6.66
C ALA A 55 16.23 14.85 6.67
N PRO A 56 15.97 14.26 7.84
CA PRO A 56 14.90 13.30 7.98
C PRO A 56 13.56 13.91 7.53
N ARG A 57 12.77 13.15 6.81
CA ARG A 57 11.47 13.56 6.29
C ARG A 57 10.37 13.08 7.22
N PRO A 58 9.62 13.97 7.84
CA PRO A 58 8.47 13.59 8.63
C PRO A 58 7.37 13.01 7.75
N GLY A 59 6.59 12.14 8.34
CA GLY A 59 5.44 11.52 7.69
C GLY A 59 4.40 11.09 8.72
N ARG A 60 3.29 10.61 8.22
CA ARG A 60 2.27 9.96 9.04
C ARG A 60 1.58 8.84 8.27
N MET A 61 1.12 7.86 9.02
CA MET A 61 0.31 6.78 8.49
C MET A 61 -0.97 6.69 9.30
N LEU A 62 -2.10 6.71 8.62
CA LEU A 62 -3.44 6.61 9.21
C LEU A 62 -4.03 5.27 8.82
N LEU A 63 -4.56 4.53 9.79
CA LEU A 63 -5.17 3.21 9.61
C LEU A 63 -6.60 3.25 10.15
N ASP A 64 -7.57 2.82 9.35
CA ASP A 64 -8.95 2.75 9.79
C ASP A 64 -9.71 1.66 9.02
N GLY A 65 -10.06 0.58 9.69
CA GLY A 65 -10.69 -0.59 9.08
C GLY A 65 -9.80 -1.21 8.00
N ALA A 66 -10.23 -1.19 6.73
CA ALA A 66 -9.47 -1.67 5.58
C ALA A 66 -8.78 -0.53 4.81
N ARG A 67 -8.57 0.62 5.43
CA ARG A 67 -8.07 1.84 4.78
C ARG A 67 -6.71 2.24 5.35
N VAL A 68 -5.82 2.66 4.47
CA VAL A 68 -4.50 3.20 4.82
C VAL A 68 -4.32 4.53 4.11
N ARG A 69 -3.85 5.55 4.82
CA ARG A 69 -3.34 6.77 4.22
C ARG A 69 -1.91 6.97 4.68
N MET A 70 -1.00 7.11 3.75
CA MET A 70 0.42 7.38 4.00
C MET A 70 0.76 8.75 3.46
N GLU A 71 1.41 9.56 4.26
CA GLU A 71 1.91 10.88 3.88
C GLU A 71 3.38 10.97 4.26
N VAL A 72 4.19 11.46 3.35
CA VAL A 72 5.62 11.71 3.56
C VAL A 72 5.95 13.06 2.97
N ASP A 73 6.56 13.94 3.74
CA ASP A 73 6.98 15.25 3.26
C ASP A 73 8.14 15.11 2.26
N GLY A 74 8.23 16.05 1.32
CA GLY A 74 9.29 16.08 0.32
C GLY A 74 10.67 16.22 0.97
N ALA A 75 11.73 15.82 0.25
CA ALA A 75 13.10 15.86 0.74
C ALA A 75 13.66 17.28 0.81
N THR A 76 13.08 18.22 0.08
CA THR A 76 13.48 19.62 0.07
C THR A 76 12.28 20.53 0.30
N SER A 77 12.52 21.78 0.72
CA SER A 77 11.44 22.78 0.93
C SER A 77 10.60 23.08 -0.32
N GLY A 78 11.10 22.73 -1.51
CA GLY A 78 10.36 22.83 -2.78
C GLY A 78 9.65 21.56 -3.21
N GLU A 79 9.99 20.43 -2.63
CA GLU A 79 9.31 19.17 -2.87
C GLU A 79 8.07 19.07 -1.99
N ARG A 80 7.04 18.48 -2.55
CA ARG A 80 5.75 18.38 -1.88
C ARG A 80 5.58 17.05 -1.19
N ARG A 81 4.63 17.03 -0.29
CA ARG A 81 4.16 15.83 0.37
C ARG A 81 3.69 14.81 -0.65
N HIS A 82 4.16 13.58 -0.49
CA HIS A 82 3.64 12.42 -1.19
C HIS A 82 2.51 11.81 -0.37
N VAL A 83 1.37 11.67 -0.99
CA VAL A 83 0.20 11.07 -0.35
C VAL A 83 -0.25 9.84 -1.13
N MET A 84 -0.37 8.72 -0.44
CA MET A 84 -0.94 7.49 -0.97
C MET A 84 -2.11 7.07 -0.10
N ILE A 85 -3.23 6.70 -0.72
CA ILE A 85 -4.41 6.20 -0.04
C ILE A 85 -4.74 4.81 -0.59
N TYR A 86 -4.74 3.81 0.27
CA TYR A 86 -5.21 2.46 -0.05
C TYR A 86 -6.63 2.27 0.48
N ARG A 87 -7.49 1.75 -0.36
CA ARG A 87 -8.87 1.37 -0.07
C ARG A 87 -9.02 -0.13 -0.26
N GLY A 88 -8.68 -0.91 0.78
CA GLY A 88 -8.86 -2.36 0.76
C GLY A 88 -10.30 -2.80 0.58
N ASP A 89 -11.24 -1.97 1.03
CA ASP A 89 -12.68 -2.16 0.82
C ASP A 89 -13.12 -1.93 -0.64
N ARG A 90 -12.29 -1.31 -1.47
CA ARG A 90 -12.52 -1.05 -2.90
C ARG A 90 -11.45 -1.68 -3.81
N ASP A 91 -10.45 -2.32 -3.21
CA ASP A 91 -9.33 -2.97 -3.91
C ASP A 91 -8.58 -2.02 -4.87
N LEU A 92 -8.27 -0.81 -4.39
CA LEU A 92 -7.58 0.22 -5.16
C LEU A 92 -6.61 1.07 -4.33
N VAL A 93 -5.69 1.72 -5.04
CA VAL A 93 -4.78 2.73 -4.49
C VAL A 93 -4.94 4.04 -5.23
N TRP A 94 -4.95 5.14 -4.50
CA TRP A 94 -4.79 6.49 -5.05
C TRP A 94 -3.42 7.06 -4.68
N SER A 95 -2.74 7.63 -5.66
CA SER A 95 -1.55 8.47 -5.48
C SER A 95 -1.91 9.91 -5.82
N LEU A 96 -1.74 10.82 -4.86
CA LEU A 96 -2.13 12.22 -4.99
C LEU A 96 -0.94 13.09 -5.41
N ASP A 97 -1.20 14.01 -6.31
CA ASP A 97 -0.30 15.09 -6.71
C ASP A 97 -0.93 16.43 -6.29
N ASP A 98 -0.53 16.89 -5.11
CA ASP A 98 -1.04 18.14 -4.52
C ASP A 98 -0.68 19.36 -5.37
N LYS A 99 0.40 19.29 -6.15
CA LYS A 99 0.85 20.37 -7.03
C LYS A 99 -0.13 20.65 -8.15
N HIS A 100 -0.59 19.61 -8.77
CA HIS A 100 -1.46 19.70 -9.92
C HIS A 100 -2.93 19.48 -9.55
N ARG A 101 -3.22 19.22 -8.25
CA ARG A 101 -4.54 18.83 -7.76
C ARG A 101 -5.12 17.67 -8.58
N THR A 102 -4.30 16.65 -8.76
CA THR A 102 -4.67 15.44 -9.48
C THR A 102 -4.41 14.21 -8.63
N TYR A 103 -5.08 13.12 -8.96
CA TYR A 103 -4.75 11.82 -8.39
C TYR A 103 -4.74 10.75 -9.48
N THR A 104 -3.91 9.76 -9.27
CA THR A 104 -3.84 8.57 -10.11
C THR A 104 -4.48 7.42 -9.35
N GLU A 105 -5.38 6.71 -9.99
CA GLU A 105 -6.03 5.52 -9.45
C GLU A 105 -5.45 4.28 -10.09
N VAL A 106 -5.11 3.32 -9.23
CA VAL A 106 -4.64 1.99 -9.63
C VAL A 106 -5.52 0.98 -8.93
N ASP A 107 -6.31 0.26 -9.71
CA ASP A 107 -7.11 -0.88 -9.25
C ASP A 107 -6.57 -2.19 -9.84
N ARG A 108 -7.06 -3.31 -9.33
CA ARG A 108 -6.64 -4.64 -9.78
C ARG A 108 -6.96 -4.89 -11.26
N ALA A 109 -8.11 -4.42 -11.73
CA ALA A 109 -8.53 -4.62 -13.12
C ALA A 109 -7.60 -3.87 -14.09
N ARG A 110 -7.28 -2.60 -13.77
CA ARG A 110 -6.34 -1.80 -14.57
C ARG A 110 -4.95 -2.42 -14.61
N MET A 111 -4.50 -3.00 -13.51
CA MET A 111 -3.19 -3.65 -13.48
C MET A 111 -3.16 -4.96 -14.24
N GLN A 112 -4.25 -5.73 -14.24
CA GLN A 112 -4.37 -6.92 -15.10
C GLN A 112 -4.33 -6.54 -16.58
N GLU A 113 -5.01 -5.47 -16.98
CA GLU A 113 -4.95 -4.93 -18.34
C GLU A 113 -3.51 -4.55 -18.73
N LEU A 114 -2.80 -3.79 -17.89
CA LEU A 114 -1.41 -3.38 -18.11
C LEU A 114 -0.45 -4.59 -18.18
N ARG A 115 -0.69 -5.62 -17.40
CA ARG A 115 0.06 -6.89 -17.50
C ARG A 115 -0.16 -7.56 -18.86
N GLY A 116 -1.40 -7.68 -19.29
CA GLY A 116 -1.71 -8.25 -20.60
C GLY A 116 -1.04 -7.49 -21.74
N GLN A 117 -1.04 -6.16 -21.67
CA GLN A 117 -0.32 -5.31 -22.64
C GLN A 117 1.21 -5.56 -22.58
N SER A 118 1.79 -5.65 -21.38
CA SER A 118 3.21 -5.94 -21.20
C SER A 118 3.60 -7.32 -21.71
N GLU A 119 2.79 -8.34 -21.45
CA GLU A 119 3.01 -9.70 -21.93
C GLU A 119 2.93 -9.77 -23.47
N SER A 120 1.95 -9.09 -24.07
CA SER A 120 1.81 -8.99 -25.52
C SER A 120 3.01 -8.31 -26.16
N ALA A 121 3.50 -7.20 -25.57
CA ALA A 121 4.69 -6.51 -26.05
C ALA A 121 5.95 -7.38 -25.93
N ARG A 122 6.10 -8.15 -24.82
CA ARG A 122 7.20 -9.10 -24.66
C ARG A 122 7.14 -10.26 -25.66
N ALA A 123 5.92 -10.75 -25.95
CA ALA A 123 5.74 -11.80 -26.95
C ALA A 123 6.14 -11.31 -28.34
N LYS A 124 5.73 -10.09 -28.72
CA LYS A 124 6.14 -9.44 -29.96
C LYS A 124 7.65 -9.27 -30.01
N MET A 125 8.27 -8.76 -28.96
CA MET A 125 9.72 -8.59 -28.90
C MET A 125 10.47 -9.92 -29.06
N ARG A 126 10.00 -11.01 -28.42
CA ARG A 126 10.59 -12.35 -28.61
C ARG A 126 10.46 -12.83 -30.06
N ALA A 127 9.30 -12.59 -30.69
CA ALA A 127 9.08 -12.95 -32.11
C ALA A 127 9.99 -12.15 -33.05
N ASP A 128 10.26 -10.89 -32.76
CA ASP A 128 11.18 -10.06 -33.52
C ASP A 128 12.65 -10.47 -33.30
N LEU A 129 13.02 -10.84 -32.08
CA LEU A 129 14.33 -11.41 -31.76
C LEU A 129 14.59 -12.72 -32.53
N ALA A 130 13.59 -13.56 -32.71
CA ALA A 130 13.74 -14.82 -33.46
C ALA A 130 14.08 -14.60 -34.94
N LYS A 131 13.90 -13.39 -35.47
CA LYS A 131 14.25 -13.02 -36.85
C LYS A 131 15.70 -12.56 -37.01
N LEU A 132 16.41 -12.29 -35.89
CA LEU A 132 17.78 -11.81 -35.92
C LEU A 132 18.78 -12.94 -36.19
N PRO A 133 19.99 -12.61 -36.71
CA PRO A 133 21.09 -13.59 -36.84
C PRO A 133 21.42 -14.24 -35.47
N PRO A 134 21.83 -15.51 -35.44
CA PRO A 134 22.01 -16.25 -34.18
C PRO A 134 22.92 -15.60 -33.15
N ALA A 135 23.99 -14.92 -33.57
CA ALA A 135 24.90 -14.22 -32.66
C ALA A 135 24.25 -13.00 -31.98
N GLU A 136 23.44 -12.25 -32.70
CA GLU A 136 22.71 -11.08 -32.17
C GLU A 136 21.56 -11.53 -31.28
N GLN A 137 20.86 -12.59 -31.68
CA GLN A 137 19.83 -13.22 -30.89
C GLN A 137 20.36 -13.66 -29.53
N ALA A 138 21.50 -14.36 -29.48
CA ALA A 138 22.11 -14.81 -28.24
C ALA A 138 22.50 -13.64 -27.31
N ARG A 139 23.08 -12.56 -27.85
CA ARG A 139 23.44 -11.37 -27.08
C ARG A 139 22.19 -10.68 -26.47
N MET A 140 21.15 -10.53 -27.28
CA MET A 140 19.92 -9.88 -26.82
C MET A 140 19.16 -10.74 -25.81
N GLN A 141 19.12 -12.05 -26.00
CA GLN A 141 18.54 -12.98 -25.03
C GLN A 141 19.29 -12.96 -23.70
N ALA A 142 20.63 -12.92 -23.72
CA ALA A 142 21.45 -12.80 -22.51
C ALA A 142 21.16 -11.47 -21.78
N ALA A 143 21.07 -10.36 -22.52
CA ALA A 143 20.73 -9.05 -21.94
C ALA A 143 19.32 -9.04 -21.33
N LEU A 144 18.33 -9.63 -21.99
CA LEU A 144 16.98 -9.75 -21.48
C LEU A 144 16.89 -10.67 -20.25
N ALA A 145 17.63 -11.80 -20.26
CA ALA A 145 17.71 -12.69 -19.12
C ALA A 145 18.38 -12.02 -17.90
N ALA A 146 19.41 -11.21 -18.12
CA ALA A 146 20.04 -10.42 -17.07
C ALA A 146 19.13 -9.31 -16.51
N ALA A 147 18.25 -8.78 -17.36
CA ALA A 147 17.27 -7.74 -17.00
C ALA A 147 15.94 -8.34 -16.48
N ASP A 148 15.74 -9.65 -16.55
CA ASP A 148 14.50 -10.28 -16.09
C ASP A 148 14.54 -10.52 -14.57
N PRO A 149 13.79 -9.74 -13.78
CA PRO A 149 13.69 -9.95 -12.33
C PRO A 149 13.08 -11.31 -11.96
N ALA A 150 12.32 -11.95 -12.87
CA ALA A 150 11.78 -13.28 -12.64
C ALA A 150 12.89 -14.35 -12.68
N SER A 151 14.02 -14.09 -13.32
CA SER A 151 15.19 -14.97 -13.29
C SER A 151 15.87 -14.99 -11.92
N ILE A 152 15.67 -13.96 -11.12
CA ILE A 152 16.09 -13.93 -9.72
C ILE A 152 14.98 -14.62 -8.93
N ARG A 153 15.00 -15.94 -8.85
CA ARG A 153 14.19 -16.68 -7.88
C ARG A 153 14.46 -16.07 -6.52
N ARG A 154 13.50 -15.31 -6.00
CA ARG A 154 13.66 -14.69 -4.70
C ARG A 154 13.49 -15.77 -3.65
N GLU A 155 14.62 -16.23 -3.16
CA GLU A 155 14.68 -17.06 -1.99
C GLU A 155 13.99 -16.37 -0.83
N ALA A 156 13.21 -17.12 -0.04
CA ALA A 156 12.56 -16.57 1.12
C ALA A 156 13.59 -15.90 2.05
N PRO A 157 13.30 -14.73 2.63
CA PRO A 157 14.21 -14.11 3.57
C PRO A 157 14.32 -14.94 4.83
N THR A 158 15.49 -14.93 5.45
CA THR A 158 15.73 -15.51 6.77
C THR A 158 15.62 -14.40 7.81
N LEU A 159 14.79 -14.62 8.84
CA LEU A 159 14.65 -13.74 9.98
C LEU A 159 15.48 -14.29 11.13
N LYS A 160 16.29 -13.46 11.77
CA LYS A 160 17.13 -13.84 12.91
C LYS A 160 17.07 -12.76 13.98
N GLU A 161 16.64 -13.12 15.18
CA GLU A 161 16.78 -12.25 16.34
C GLU A 161 18.25 -12.03 16.67
N THR A 162 18.66 -10.78 16.84
CA THR A 162 20.07 -10.43 17.11
C THR A 162 20.39 -10.39 18.60
N GLY A 163 19.36 -10.34 19.47
CA GLY A 163 19.48 -10.10 20.89
C GLY A 163 19.78 -8.64 21.27
N HIS A 164 19.95 -7.76 20.28
CA HIS A 164 20.14 -6.34 20.53
C HIS A 164 18.79 -5.68 20.87
N VAL A 165 18.83 -4.77 21.84
CA VAL A 165 17.66 -4.01 22.30
C VAL A 165 17.95 -2.53 22.13
N ASP A 166 16.98 -1.77 21.60
CA ASP A 166 17.07 -0.33 21.37
C ASP A 166 15.79 0.36 21.85
N THR A 167 15.75 1.69 21.75
CA THR A 167 14.58 2.49 22.06
C THR A 167 14.31 3.46 20.90
N VAL A 168 13.12 3.37 20.31
CA VAL A 168 12.67 4.20 19.18
C VAL A 168 11.36 4.88 19.56
N GLY A 169 11.28 6.21 19.46
CA GLY A 169 10.08 6.95 19.85
C GLY A 169 9.63 6.71 21.30
N GLY A 170 10.57 6.40 22.21
CA GLY A 170 10.28 6.03 23.59
C GLY A 170 9.83 4.58 23.79
N LEU A 171 9.71 3.79 22.73
CA LEU A 171 9.33 2.38 22.79
C LEU A 171 10.56 1.48 22.76
N LYS A 172 10.68 0.59 23.75
CA LYS A 172 11.75 -0.41 23.80
C LYS A 172 11.45 -1.51 22.80
N CYS A 173 12.39 -1.81 21.92
CA CYS A 173 12.25 -2.79 20.85
C CYS A 173 13.46 -3.73 20.78
N HIS A 174 13.32 -4.88 20.14
CA HIS A 174 14.38 -5.85 19.86
C HIS A 174 14.66 -5.94 18.37
N ASP A 175 15.92 -6.12 18.00
CA ASP A 175 16.34 -6.13 16.60
C ASP A 175 16.25 -7.52 15.98
N VAL A 176 15.60 -7.58 14.80
CA VAL A 176 15.53 -8.74 13.93
C VAL A 176 16.29 -8.43 12.63
N GLU A 177 17.30 -9.22 12.32
CA GLU A 177 18.02 -9.15 11.06
C GLU A 177 17.25 -9.92 9.98
N VAL A 178 17.09 -9.30 8.82
CA VAL A 178 16.53 -9.91 7.62
C VAL A 178 17.67 -10.11 6.63
N SER A 179 17.96 -11.36 6.28
CA SER A 179 18.98 -11.69 5.30
C SER A 179 18.41 -12.52 4.16
N ARG A 180 19.06 -12.45 2.98
CA ARG A 180 18.72 -13.23 1.81
C ARG A 180 20.02 -13.65 1.14
N ARG A 181 20.19 -14.93 0.88
CA ARG A 181 21.44 -15.51 0.35
C ARG A 181 22.67 -15.13 1.17
N GLY A 182 22.53 -15.07 2.51
CA GLY A 182 23.59 -14.70 3.40
C GLY A 182 23.93 -13.19 3.44
N ALA A 183 23.29 -12.36 2.61
CA ALA A 183 23.48 -10.93 2.63
C ALA A 183 22.38 -10.24 3.45
N LYS A 184 22.77 -9.36 4.38
CA LYS A 184 21.87 -8.53 5.16
C LYS A 184 21.10 -7.58 4.23
N GLN A 185 19.77 -7.65 4.26
CA GLN A 185 18.88 -6.79 3.49
C GLN A 185 18.27 -5.71 4.37
N SER A 186 17.84 -6.09 5.58
CA SER A 186 17.21 -5.16 6.50
C SER A 186 17.53 -5.52 7.96
N GLU A 187 17.32 -4.55 8.82
CA GLU A 187 17.32 -4.69 10.27
C GLU A 187 16.05 -4.00 10.79
N ILE A 188 15.26 -4.74 11.54
CA ILE A 188 13.94 -4.31 11.98
C ILE A 188 13.92 -4.32 13.50
N CYS A 189 13.63 -3.17 14.13
CA CYS A 189 13.39 -3.13 15.58
C CYS A 189 11.89 -3.29 15.85
N VAL A 190 11.54 -4.32 16.61
CA VAL A 190 10.16 -4.78 16.84
C VAL A 190 9.77 -4.54 18.30
N VAL A 191 8.61 -3.94 18.51
CA VAL A 191 7.99 -3.72 19.82
C VAL A 191 6.85 -4.70 20.00
N ASP A 192 6.77 -5.33 21.18
CA ASP A 192 5.61 -6.19 21.52
C ASP A 192 4.28 -5.47 21.29
N TRP A 193 3.29 -6.16 20.73
CA TRP A 193 1.97 -5.62 20.45
C TRP A 193 1.35 -4.87 21.64
N LYS A 194 1.45 -5.45 22.82
CA LYS A 194 0.93 -4.87 24.06
C LYS A 194 1.62 -3.55 24.41
N THR A 195 2.93 -3.50 24.28
CA THR A 195 3.75 -2.31 24.57
C THR A 195 3.49 -1.21 23.55
N ALA A 196 3.32 -1.57 22.28
CA ALA A 196 2.98 -0.64 21.21
C ALA A 196 1.53 -0.11 21.33
N GLY A 197 0.67 -0.77 22.12
CA GLY A 197 -0.73 -0.40 22.28
C GLY A 197 -1.59 -0.73 21.06
N VAL A 198 -1.13 -1.60 20.14
CA VAL A 198 -1.83 -2.02 18.93
C VAL A 198 -1.88 -3.54 18.83
N THR A 199 -2.68 -4.06 17.94
CA THR A 199 -2.78 -5.49 17.68
C THR A 199 -2.40 -5.81 16.24
N LYS A 200 -2.09 -7.06 15.95
CA LYS A 200 -1.87 -7.52 14.56
C LYS A 200 -3.06 -7.20 13.66
N ALA A 201 -4.29 -7.29 14.18
CA ALA A 201 -5.50 -6.95 13.44
C ALA A 201 -5.60 -5.46 13.07
N ASP A 202 -5.01 -4.58 13.85
CA ASP A 202 -4.98 -3.14 13.55
C ASP A 202 -4.06 -2.82 12.37
N LEU A 203 -3.04 -3.64 12.14
CA LEU A 203 -2.13 -3.51 11.00
C LEU A 203 -2.55 -4.33 9.77
N ALA A 204 -3.65 -5.07 9.84
CA ALA A 204 -4.16 -5.85 8.71
C ALA A 204 -4.27 -5.05 7.40
N PRO A 205 -4.69 -3.76 7.40
CA PRO A 205 -4.74 -2.97 6.16
C PRO A 205 -3.37 -2.77 5.51
N ILE A 206 -2.28 -2.70 6.30
CA ILE A 206 -0.91 -2.60 5.76
C ILE A 206 -0.53 -3.91 5.05
N HIS A 207 -0.86 -5.06 5.64
CA HIS A 207 -0.64 -6.37 5.01
C HIS A 207 -1.42 -6.51 3.71
N GLN A 208 -2.70 -6.09 3.72
CA GLN A 208 -3.55 -6.09 2.54
C GLN A 208 -2.97 -5.20 1.44
N LEU A 209 -2.46 -4.02 1.78
CA LEU A 209 -1.74 -3.15 0.85
C LEU A 209 -0.49 -3.84 0.27
N GLY A 210 0.31 -4.52 1.12
CA GLY A 210 1.48 -5.28 0.68
C GLY A 210 1.11 -6.38 -0.31
N THR A 211 0.08 -7.16 -0.01
CA THR A 211 -0.45 -8.20 -0.91
C THR A 211 -0.96 -7.58 -2.23
N PHE A 212 -1.75 -6.50 -2.14
CA PHE A 212 -2.23 -5.76 -3.31
C PHE A 212 -1.06 -5.29 -4.18
N GLN A 213 -0.02 -4.70 -3.59
CA GLN A 213 1.16 -4.25 -4.33
C GLN A 213 1.91 -5.42 -4.98
N GLN A 214 2.11 -6.53 -4.26
CA GLN A 214 2.76 -7.71 -4.82
C GLN A 214 2.01 -8.29 -6.00
N GLU A 215 0.69 -8.44 -5.90
CA GLU A 215 -0.14 -8.96 -6.97
C GLU A 215 -0.29 -7.97 -8.13
N THR A 216 -0.30 -6.69 -7.82
CA THR A 216 -0.54 -5.62 -8.80
C THR A 216 0.72 -5.27 -9.57
N PHE A 217 1.86 -5.16 -8.89
CA PHE A 217 3.15 -4.79 -9.50
C PHE A 217 4.10 -5.97 -9.70
N ALA A 218 3.57 -7.23 -9.70
CA ALA A 218 4.37 -8.41 -10.00
C ALA A 218 4.96 -8.31 -11.41
N GLY A 219 6.26 -7.99 -11.50
CA GLY A 219 6.97 -7.80 -12.75
C GLY A 219 8.34 -7.15 -12.53
N PRO A 220 8.98 -6.65 -13.62
CA PRO A 220 10.30 -6.01 -13.53
C PRO A 220 10.37 -4.76 -12.66
N ALA A 221 9.22 -4.14 -12.39
CA ALA A 221 9.14 -2.93 -11.57
C ALA A 221 8.97 -3.20 -10.06
N ARG A 222 9.18 -4.44 -9.62
CA ARG A 222 9.05 -4.79 -8.20
C ARG A 222 10.18 -4.14 -7.39
N HIS A 223 9.81 -3.24 -6.50
CA HIS A 223 10.76 -2.55 -5.63
C HIS A 223 11.07 -3.41 -4.39
N GLU A 224 12.25 -3.19 -3.79
CA GLU A 224 12.64 -3.82 -2.51
C GLU A 224 11.65 -3.48 -1.38
N SER A 225 10.97 -2.33 -1.47
CA SER A 225 9.91 -1.94 -0.54
C SER A 225 8.70 -2.88 -0.53
N ASP A 226 8.41 -3.55 -1.65
CA ASP A 226 7.27 -4.46 -1.76
C ASP A 226 7.49 -5.74 -0.96
N ASP A 227 8.76 -6.16 -0.86
CA ASP A 227 9.14 -7.30 -0.03
C ASP A 227 9.08 -6.95 1.47
N MET A 228 9.26 -5.68 1.83
CA MET A 228 9.27 -5.24 3.23
C MET A 228 7.88 -5.36 3.88
N LEU A 229 6.81 -4.99 3.17
CA LEU A 229 5.45 -5.14 3.68
C LEU A 229 5.07 -6.60 3.93
N ALA A 230 5.61 -7.54 3.11
CA ALA A 230 5.41 -8.97 3.31
C ALA A 230 6.18 -9.52 4.54
N LEU A 231 7.27 -8.88 4.95
CA LEU A 231 8.03 -9.30 6.13
C LEU A 231 7.27 -9.06 7.44
N PHE A 232 6.35 -8.09 7.47
CA PHE A 232 5.55 -7.81 8.67
C PHE A 232 4.69 -8.99 9.11
N ASP A 233 4.34 -9.92 8.18
CA ASP A 233 3.60 -11.13 8.54
C ASP A 233 4.38 -12.10 9.42
N GLY A 234 5.71 -12.12 9.29
CA GLY A 234 6.60 -12.98 10.06
C GLY A 234 7.06 -12.39 11.40
N LEU A 235 6.68 -11.12 11.70
CA LEU A 235 7.09 -10.46 12.94
C LEU A 235 6.01 -10.57 14.01
N ASP A 236 6.42 -10.81 15.26
CA ASP A 236 5.53 -10.82 16.42
C ASP A 236 5.61 -9.48 17.17
N GLY A 237 5.15 -8.41 16.53
CA GLY A 237 5.14 -7.07 17.10
C GLY A 237 5.05 -5.98 16.05
N LEU A 238 5.01 -4.73 16.52
CA LEU A 238 5.03 -3.54 15.68
C LEU A 238 6.47 -3.21 15.27
N PRO A 239 6.81 -3.18 13.96
CA PRO A 239 8.10 -2.66 13.51
C PRO A 239 8.13 -1.13 13.70
N VAL A 240 9.01 -0.66 14.58
CA VAL A 240 9.16 0.77 14.88
C VAL A 240 10.40 1.39 14.24
N ARG A 241 11.36 0.57 13.81
CA ARG A 241 12.48 0.99 12.97
C ARG A 241 12.75 -0.05 11.90
N VAL A 242 12.94 0.39 10.67
CA VAL A 242 13.36 -0.47 9.57
C VAL A 242 14.54 0.20 8.87
N ARG A 243 15.69 -0.45 8.90
CA ARG A 243 16.91 -0.09 8.17
C ARG A 243 17.05 -0.98 6.96
N THR A 244 17.19 -0.40 5.79
CA THR A 244 17.39 -1.14 4.54
C THR A 244 18.83 -1.00 4.09
N PHE A 245 19.45 -2.11 3.68
CA PHE A 245 20.85 -2.16 3.24
C PHE A 245 20.93 -2.62 1.79
N HIS A 246 21.93 -2.11 1.09
CA HIS A 246 22.30 -2.59 -0.23
C HIS A 246 23.83 -2.63 -0.35
N GLY A 247 24.38 -3.81 -0.68
CA GLY A 247 25.84 -4.00 -0.68
C GLY A 247 26.49 -3.68 0.66
N GLY A 248 25.82 -3.98 1.78
CA GLY A 248 26.28 -3.70 3.14
C GLY A 248 26.17 -2.23 3.58
N GLN A 249 25.73 -1.33 2.71
CA GLN A 249 25.56 0.08 3.03
C GLN A 249 24.11 0.40 3.38
N LEU A 250 23.89 1.20 4.42
CA LEU A 250 22.56 1.71 4.79
C LEU A 250 22.01 2.61 3.66
N ARG A 251 20.83 2.30 3.18
CA ARG A 251 20.12 3.05 2.12
C ARG A 251 19.02 3.93 2.66
N SER A 252 18.26 3.42 3.59
CA SER A 252 17.16 4.16 4.20
C SER A 252 16.91 3.65 5.61
N GLU A 253 16.37 4.54 6.43
CA GLU A 253 15.83 4.21 7.73
C GLU A 253 14.43 4.80 7.84
N PHE A 254 13.46 3.97 8.18
CA PHE A 254 12.11 4.34 8.55
C PHE A 254 11.94 4.17 10.05
N ARG A 255 11.26 5.13 10.71
CA ARG A 255 10.99 5.09 12.14
C ARG A 255 9.55 5.45 12.44
N VAL A 256 8.95 4.77 13.40
CA VAL A 256 7.70 5.16 14.04
C VAL A 256 8.05 5.88 15.33
N LEU A 257 7.69 7.14 15.42
CA LEU A 257 8.01 8.00 16.56
C LEU A 257 6.88 8.03 17.59
N LYS A 258 5.64 7.80 17.15
CA LYS A 258 4.46 7.85 18.01
C LYS A 258 3.34 6.97 17.44
N VAL A 259 2.57 6.37 18.33
CA VAL A 259 1.35 5.60 18.03
C VAL A 259 0.19 6.23 18.80
N GLU A 260 -0.89 6.55 18.13
CA GLU A 260 -2.07 7.17 18.75
C GLU A 260 -3.37 6.54 18.23
N HIS A 261 -4.29 6.28 19.15
CA HIS A 261 -5.65 5.90 18.82
C HIS A 261 -6.53 7.13 18.80
N LYS A 262 -7.20 7.39 17.67
CA LYS A 262 -8.12 8.53 17.56
C LYS A 262 -9.21 8.28 16.53
N ALA A 263 -10.30 9.01 16.65
CA ALA A 263 -11.33 9.04 15.61
C ALA A 263 -10.73 9.69 14.34
N LEU A 264 -10.81 8.99 13.22
CA LEU A 264 -10.36 9.50 11.92
C LEU A 264 -11.56 9.81 11.04
N ASP A 265 -11.55 10.98 10.41
CA ASP A 265 -12.56 11.34 9.43
C ASP A 265 -12.44 10.46 8.18
N ALA A 266 -13.55 9.87 7.76
CA ALA A 266 -13.60 9.04 6.56
C ALA A 266 -13.12 9.77 5.29
N LYS A 267 -13.27 11.09 5.23
CA LYS A 267 -12.79 11.94 4.13
C LYS A 267 -11.28 11.94 3.99
N LEU A 268 -10.53 11.63 5.05
CA LEU A 268 -9.07 11.48 4.97
C LEU A 268 -8.65 10.35 4.01
N PHE A 269 -9.53 9.37 3.80
CA PHE A 269 -9.29 8.22 2.94
C PHE A 269 -9.94 8.35 1.55
N GLU A 270 -10.18 9.56 1.11
CA GLU A 270 -10.67 9.89 -0.25
C GLU A 270 -9.76 10.96 -0.86
N PRO A 271 -9.68 11.05 -2.20
CA PRO A 271 -9.04 12.19 -2.85
C PRO A 271 -9.75 13.49 -2.43
N PRO A 272 -9.02 14.58 -2.16
CA PRO A 272 -9.65 15.85 -1.77
C PRO A 272 -10.55 16.42 -2.88
N ASP A 273 -11.57 17.17 -2.46
CA ASP A 273 -12.49 17.83 -3.39
C ASP A 273 -11.74 18.71 -4.40
N GLY A 274 -12.16 18.64 -5.66
CA GLY A 274 -11.58 19.41 -6.76
C GLY A 274 -10.28 18.81 -7.33
N TYR A 275 -9.88 17.61 -6.90
CA TYR A 275 -8.81 16.86 -7.57
C TYR A 275 -9.34 16.15 -8.80
N GLN A 276 -8.57 16.18 -9.87
CA GLN A 276 -8.92 15.52 -11.13
C GLN A 276 -8.25 14.15 -11.23
N LYS A 277 -9.00 13.14 -11.63
CA LYS A 277 -8.46 11.80 -11.88
C LYS A 277 -7.59 11.81 -13.12
N ARG A 278 -6.40 11.23 -13.01
CA ARG A 278 -5.50 10.92 -14.13
C ARG A 278 -5.44 9.42 -14.36
N ILE A 279 -5.30 9.04 -15.63
CA ILE A 279 -5.12 7.65 -16.01
C ILE A 279 -3.69 7.24 -15.68
N PHE A 280 -3.54 6.14 -14.93
CA PHE A 280 -2.25 5.52 -14.72
C PHE A 280 -1.75 4.90 -16.03
N SER A 281 -0.56 5.31 -16.47
CA SER A 281 0.12 4.74 -17.63
C SER A 281 1.54 4.37 -17.25
N ILE A 282 1.96 3.16 -17.61
CA ILE A 282 3.36 2.77 -17.51
C ILE A 282 4.02 3.15 -18.82
N ALA A 283 5.05 4.01 -18.78
CA ALA A 283 5.86 4.31 -19.95
C ALA A 283 6.57 3.02 -20.40
N MET A 284 6.15 2.45 -21.52
CA MET A 284 6.82 1.30 -22.13
C MET A 284 8.05 1.80 -22.88
N PRO A 285 9.24 1.22 -22.68
CA PRO A 285 10.40 1.53 -23.51
C PRO A 285 10.05 1.31 -24.98
N GLY A 286 10.13 2.36 -25.81
CA GLY A 286 9.83 2.31 -27.24
C GLY A 286 8.36 2.58 -27.64
N ALA A 287 7.46 2.83 -26.69
CA ALA A 287 6.14 3.36 -27.05
C ALA A 287 6.21 4.87 -27.31
N PRO A 288 5.54 5.39 -28.36
CA PRO A 288 5.43 6.83 -28.53
C PRO A 288 4.77 7.44 -27.31
N ALA A 289 5.35 8.53 -26.77
CA ALA A 289 4.79 9.24 -25.64
C ALA A 289 3.32 9.58 -25.93
N PRO A 290 2.39 9.35 -24.97
CA PRO A 290 1.01 9.74 -25.16
C PRO A 290 0.97 11.25 -25.40
N GLN A 291 0.50 11.65 -26.56
CA GLN A 291 0.32 13.05 -26.91
C GLN A 291 -0.78 13.61 -25.99
N GLY A 292 -0.39 14.45 -25.02
CA GLY A 292 -1.33 15.14 -24.14
C GLY A 292 -1.08 15.10 -22.65
N SER A 293 -0.06 14.39 -22.14
CA SER A 293 0.34 14.46 -20.73
C SER A 293 1.76 15.04 -20.62
N ALA A 294 1.87 16.35 -20.67
CA ALA A 294 3.03 17.03 -20.10
C ALA A 294 2.95 16.85 -18.58
N GLY A 295 3.64 15.88 -18.05
CA GLY A 295 3.61 15.68 -16.60
C GLY A 295 4.37 14.45 -16.15
N GLN A 296 5.63 14.69 -15.90
CA GLN A 296 6.50 14.00 -14.95
C GLN A 296 6.65 12.47 -15.12
N ASN A 297 7.69 12.12 -15.84
CA ASN A 297 8.52 10.97 -15.55
C ASN A 297 8.92 11.07 -14.06
N VAL A 298 8.29 10.29 -13.20
CA VAL A 298 8.96 9.83 -12.00
C VAL A 298 9.99 8.84 -12.52
N ALA A 299 11.18 9.37 -12.85
CA ALA A 299 12.33 8.55 -13.10
C ALA A 299 12.57 7.74 -11.82
N PRO A 300 12.80 6.42 -11.93
CA PRO A 300 13.25 5.66 -10.79
C PRO A 300 14.54 6.31 -10.29
N PRO A 301 14.74 6.50 -8.98
CA PRO A 301 16.02 6.94 -8.45
C PRO A 301 17.03 5.84 -8.75
N ASN A 302 18.04 6.18 -9.57
CA ASN A 302 19.20 5.39 -9.98
C ASN A 302 19.08 4.61 -11.30
N ALA A 303 19.21 5.37 -12.41
CA ALA A 303 20.09 4.92 -13.48
C ALA A 303 21.42 5.66 -13.29
N ALA A 304 22.42 4.99 -12.74
CA ALA A 304 23.78 5.49 -12.71
C ALA A 304 24.30 5.61 -14.16
N PRO A 305 24.92 6.73 -14.56
CA PRO A 305 25.64 6.78 -15.83
C PRO A 305 26.85 5.86 -15.72
N GLY A 306 26.93 4.91 -16.64
CA GLY A 306 28.13 4.10 -16.82
C GLY A 306 29.31 5.00 -17.26
N ARG A 307 30.39 4.90 -16.53
CA ARG A 307 31.78 4.89 -16.98
C ARG A 307 32.59 4.05 -16.01
#